data_cd222bb4fc87c824b306cf90519ce102
#
_entry.id   cd222bb4fc87c824b306cf90519ce102
#
_cell.length_a   1.000
_cell.length_b   1.000
_cell.length_c   1.000
_cell.angle_alpha   90.00
_cell.angle_beta   90.00
_cell.angle_gamma   90.00
#
_symmetry.space_group_name_H-M   'P 1'
#
loop_
_entity.id
_entity.type
_entity.pdbx_description
1 polymer ?
#
loop_
_entity_poly.entity_id
_entity_poly.type
_entity_poly.pdbx_seq_one_letter_code
_entity_poly.pdbx_strand_id
1 'polypeptide(L)'
;SVPMNFDGIAYPRSQLARTPLVDLERVAVLRGPQPTLFGKNAIGGAVSVTSAKPTEEFEGKFSTSHESEHGEDQSLLVLSGALSDYLLGRLTVSTREMDGWITNTRMKRVEPQRDETYIRGQLAWMSGDVDYNLKVETADFDSVGYAMEAIAPQDGYGLVFRGPIAVETTENWVRSSGETFSQNTMDNFVLTANYPMDGGGTLTSITGHVEYDSYEVLDVDYVGLEILDGTNQTEKYDQWSQEIRYTSP
;
A
#
# COMPACT_ATOMS: atom_id res chain seq x y z
N SER A 1 16.36 8.97 -0.93
CA SER A 1 15.17 8.13 -0.80
C SER A 1 14.79 7.98 0.68
N VAL A 2 13.54 7.69 0.95
CA VAL A 2 12.96 7.40 2.26
C VAL A 2 12.28 6.05 2.13
N PRO A 3 12.86 4.95 2.63
CA PRO A 3 12.23 3.63 2.60
C PRO A 3 11.07 3.55 3.58
N MET A 4 10.09 2.70 3.24
CA MET A 4 9.05 2.25 4.16
C MET A 4 9.39 0.87 4.71
N ASN A 5 9.11 0.68 5.99
CA ASN A 5 9.28 -0.58 6.68
C ASN A 5 7.95 -0.95 7.34
N PHE A 6 7.44 -2.14 7.05
CA PHE A 6 6.21 -2.68 7.63
C PHE A 6 6.54 -3.90 8.48
N ASP A 7 6.27 -3.82 9.78
CA ASP A 7 6.50 -4.89 10.76
C ASP A 7 7.91 -5.52 10.67
N GLY A 8 8.94 -4.69 10.45
CA GLY A 8 10.33 -5.12 10.31
C GLY A 8 10.75 -5.47 8.88
N ILE A 9 9.84 -5.52 7.91
CA ILE A 9 10.16 -5.82 6.51
C ILE A 9 10.33 -4.53 5.72
N ALA A 10 11.47 -4.36 5.05
CA ALA A 10 11.72 -3.20 4.20
C ALA A 10 10.99 -3.35 2.85
N TYR A 11 10.24 -2.33 2.48
CA TYR A 11 9.57 -2.20 1.18
C TYR A 11 10.40 -1.30 0.27
N PRO A 12 11.22 -1.88 -0.61
CA PRO A 12 12.16 -1.10 -1.43
C PRO A 12 11.50 -0.43 -2.64
N ARG A 13 10.26 -0.80 -2.96
CA ARG A 13 9.49 -0.27 -4.08
C ARG A 13 8.40 0.67 -3.59
N SER A 14 8.24 1.81 -4.27
CA SER A 14 7.21 2.78 -3.93
C SER A 14 5.78 2.25 -4.11
N GLN A 15 5.60 1.30 -5.03
CA GLN A 15 4.32 0.64 -5.28
C GLN A 15 3.83 -0.14 -4.05
N LEU A 16 4.73 -0.80 -3.33
CA LEU A 16 4.42 -1.52 -2.08
C LEU A 16 3.94 -0.59 -0.96
N ALA A 17 4.22 0.72 -1.06
CA ALA A 17 3.73 1.72 -0.12
C ALA A 17 2.23 2.05 -0.29
N ARG A 18 1.55 1.47 -1.28
CA ARG A 18 0.09 1.57 -1.47
C ARG A 18 -0.71 0.73 -0.47
N THR A 19 -0.05 -0.14 0.31
CA THR A 19 -0.71 -0.92 1.37
C THR A 19 -1.58 -0.04 2.25
N PRO A 20 -2.85 -0.38 2.50
CA PRO A 20 -3.74 0.40 3.36
C PRO A 20 -3.16 0.58 4.76
N LEU A 21 -3.12 1.82 5.22
CA LEU A 21 -2.66 2.16 6.57
C LEU A 21 -3.82 2.04 7.57
N VAL A 22 -4.36 0.84 7.70
CA VAL A 22 -5.50 0.53 8.57
C VAL A 22 -5.08 -0.34 9.74
N ASP A 23 -5.76 -0.18 10.88
CA ASP A 23 -5.57 -0.99 12.07
C ASP A 23 -4.08 -1.09 12.49
N LEU A 24 -3.49 0.07 12.72
CA LEU A 24 -2.08 0.23 13.06
C LEU A 24 -1.90 0.48 14.56
N GLU A 25 -0.84 -0.07 15.12
CA GLU A 25 -0.34 0.29 16.45
C GLU A 25 0.41 1.63 16.39
N ARG A 26 1.27 1.80 15.35
CA ARG A 26 2.15 2.97 15.27
C ARG A 26 2.63 3.25 13.85
N VAL A 27 2.77 4.53 13.54
CA VAL A 27 3.56 5.03 12.39
C VAL A 27 4.66 5.93 12.95
N ALA A 28 5.91 5.60 12.70
CA ALA A 28 7.07 6.38 13.10
C ALA A 28 7.78 6.95 11.87
N VAL A 29 7.98 8.28 11.86
CA VAL A 29 8.74 8.98 10.82
C VAL A 29 10.08 9.39 11.40
N LEU A 30 11.15 8.78 10.92
CA LEU A 30 12.51 9.02 11.33
C LEU A 30 13.18 9.98 10.36
N ARG A 31 13.63 11.12 10.85
CA ARG A 31 14.27 12.17 10.04
C ARG A 31 15.77 12.02 10.02
N GLY A 32 16.38 12.31 8.88
CA GLY A 32 17.83 12.21 8.70
C GLY A 32 18.31 10.78 8.41
N PRO A 33 19.61 10.58 8.15
CA PRO A 33 20.16 9.29 7.75
C PRO A 33 19.94 8.19 8.78
N GLN A 34 19.33 7.08 8.39
CA GLN A 34 19.04 5.92 9.23
C GLN A 34 19.58 4.59 8.63
N PRO A 35 20.80 4.55 8.02
CA PRO A 35 21.26 3.36 7.32
C PRO A 35 21.57 2.19 8.24
N THR A 36 21.90 2.44 9.50
CA THR A 36 22.26 1.40 10.47
C THR A 36 21.08 0.50 10.84
N LEU A 37 19.85 1.07 10.93
CA LEU A 37 18.66 0.33 11.34
C LEU A 37 17.77 -0.07 10.15
N PHE A 38 17.76 0.74 9.08
CA PHE A 38 16.84 0.55 7.94
C PHE A 38 17.58 0.21 6.63
N GLY A 39 18.90 -0.03 6.70
CA GLY A 39 19.71 -0.49 5.58
C GLY A 39 19.92 0.57 4.50
N LYS A 40 20.21 0.12 3.28
CA LYS A 40 20.44 0.98 2.12
C LYS A 40 19.21 1.84 1.81
N ASN A 41 19.45 3.01 1.22
CA ASN A 41 18.41 3.97 0.81
C ASN A 41 17.81 4.85 1.93
N ALA A 42 18.11 4.64 3.21
CA ALA A 42 17.62 5.46 4.32
C ALA A 42 18.43 6.75 4.51
N ILE A 43 18.72 7.50 3.43
CA ILE A 43 19.55 8.71 3.46
C ILE A 43 18.76 9.93 3.94
N GLY A 44 17.51 10.06 3.51
CA GLY A 44 16.64 11.18 3.90
C GLY A 44 15.83 10.93 5.16
N GLY A 45 15.75 9.67 5.58
CA GLY A 45 14.91 9.22 6.68
C GLY A 45 14.35 7.82 6.44
N ALA A 46 13.44 7.38 7.31
CA ALA A 46 12.67 6.15 7.14
C ALA A 46 11.26 6.32 7.71
N VAL A 47 10.29 5.61 7.14
CA VAL A 47 8.94 5.46 7.70
C VAL A 47 8.79 4.03 8.19
N SER A 48 8.47 3.85 9.46
CA SER A 48 8.21 2.54 10.06
C SER A 48 6.75 2.44 10.46
N VAL A 49 6.08 1.45 9.94
CA VAL A 49 4.67 1.13 10.21
C VAL A 49 4.60 -0.16 10.99
N THR A 50 3.86 -0.15 12.08
CA THR A 50 3.64 -1.32 12.93
C THR A 50 2.15 -1.61 12.99
N SER A 51 1.75 -2.81 12.62
CA SER A 51 0.37 -3.30 12.71
C SER A 51 -0.05 -3.50 14.16
N ALA A 52 -1.33 -3.25 14.46
CA ALA A 52 -1.89 -3.62 15.76
C ALA A 52 -1.82 -5.15 15.95
N LYS A 53 -1.43 -5.58 17.16
CA LYS A 53 -1.27 -6.99 17.51
C LYS A 53 -2.58 -7.60 18.00
N PRO A 54 -2.70 -8.94 17.98
CA PRO A 54 -3.78 -9.65 18.65
C PRO A 54 -3.84 -9.32 20.16
N THR A 55 -5.06 -9.22 20.72
CA THR A 55 -5.33 -8.89 22.11
C THR A 55 -5.87 -10.09 22.89
N GLU A 56 -5.70 -10.10 24.22
CA GLU A 56 -6.28 -11.15 25.09
C GLU A 56 -7.78 -10.98 25.22
N GLU A 57 -8.23 -9.74 25.44
CA GLU A 57 -9.65 -9.42 25.53
C GLU A 57 -10.24 -9.31 24.12
N PHE A 58 -11.52 -9.70 24.00
CA PHE A 58 -12.23 -9.56 22.74
C PHE A 58 -12.45 -8.09 22.39
N GLU A 59 -11.99 -7.71 21.20
CA GLU A 59 -12.22 -6.41 20.59
C GLU A 59 -12.93 -6.59 19.24
N GLY A 60 -13.97 -5.79 19.03
CA GLY A 60 -14.67 -5.71 17.75
C GLY A 60 -14.84 -4.25 17.33
N LYS A 61 -14.42 -3.91 16.12
CA LYS A 61 -14.64 -2.59 15.53
C LYS A 61 -15.19 -2.75 14.13
N PHE A 62 -16.29 -2.06 13.85
CA PHE A 62 -16.80 -1.88 12.51
C PHE A 62 -16.99 -0.39 12.26
N SER A 63 -16.50 0.09 11.12
CA SER A 63 -16.73 1.46 10.67
C SER A 63 -17.01 1.48 9.19
N THR A 64 -17.90 2.37 8.78
CA THR A 64 -18.16 2.69 7.38
C THR A 64 -18.21 4.19 7.22
N SER A 65 -17.75 4.69 6.08
CA SER A 65 -17.86 6.09 5.70
C SER A 65 -18.29 6.18 4.25
N HIS A 66 -19.11 7.18 3.95
CA HIS A 66 -19.55 7.52 2.62
C HIS A 66 -19.26 9.00 2.37
N GLU A 67 -18.58 9.28 1.25
CA GLU A 67 -18.32 10.61 0.75
C GLU A 67 -19.07 10.78 -0.56
N SER A 68 -20.01 11.73 -0.60
CA SER A 68 -21.01 11.84 -1.68
C SER A 68 -20.57 12.67 -2.90
N GLU A 69 -19.48 13.42 -2.79
CA GLU A 69 -18.99 14.27 -3.89
C GLU A 69 -18.26 13.45 -4.96
N HIS A 70 -17.48 12.47 -4.54
CA HIS A 70 -16.69 11.60 -5.41
C HIS A 70 -17.17 10.15 -5.42
N GLY A 71 -18.27 9.86 -4.67
CA GLY A 71 -18.82 8.51 -4.53
C GLY A 71 -17.84 7.55 -3.84
N GLU A 72 -17.20 8.00 -2.74
CA GLU A 72 -16.24 7.15 -2.02
C GLU A 72 -16.92 6.44 -0.85
N ASP A 73 -16.89 5.11 -0.88
CA ASP A 73 -17.33 4.22 0.18
C ASP A 73 -16.14 3.48 0.79
N GLN A 74 -16.02 3.54 2.12
CA GLN A 74 -15.02 2.80 2.85
C GLN A 74 -15.66 1.99 3.96
N SER A 75 -15.19 0.74 4.14
CA SER A 75 -15.60 -0.12 5.26
C SER A 75 -14.37 -0.74 5.91
N LEU A 76 -14.39 -0.84 7.23
CA LEU A 76 -13.35 -1.47 8.04
C LEU A 76 -13.99 -2.35 9.10
N LEU A 77 -13.60 -3.62 9.13
CA LEU A 77 -13.90 -4.59 10.18
C LEU A 77 -12.59 -5.02 10.85
N VAL A 78 -12.56 -4.95 12.18
CA VAL A 78 -11.48 -5.51 13.01
C VAL A 78 -12.10 -6.38 14.08
N LEU A 79 -11.59 -7.60 14.21
CA LEU A 79 -11.93 -8.55 15.27
C LEU A 79 -10.62 -9.04 15.89
N SER A 80 -10.52 -9.02 17.21
CA SER A 80 -9.34 -9.50 17.93
C SER A 80 -9.75 -10.17 19.23
N GLY A 81 -8.98 -11.14 19.71
CA GLY A 81 -9.22 -11.78 20.99
C GLY A 81 -8.53 -13.14 21.13
N ALA A 82 -8.66 -13.73 22.30
CA ALA A 82 -8.17 -15.09 22.56
C ALA A 82 -9.00 -16.12 21.79
N LEU A 83 -8.31 -16.95 21.00
CA LEU A 83 -8.87 -18.11 20.31
C LEU A 83 -8.80 -19.36 21.20
N SER A 84 -7.82 -19.41 22.12
CA SER A 84 -7.64 -20.38 23.18
C SER A 84 -6.76 -19.81 24.29
N ASP A 85 -6.50 -20.55 25.36
CA ASP A 85 -5.62 -20.14 26.46
C ASP A 85 -4.18 -19.81 26.02
N TYR A 86 -3.77 -20.24 24.83
CA TYR A 86 -2.39 -20.11 24.33
C TYR A 86 -2.29 -19.42 22.97
N LEU A 87 -3.42 -19.06 22.36
CA LEU A 87 -3.47 -18.52 21.01
C LEU A 87 -4.37 -17.31 20.93
N LEU A 88 -3.82 -16.21 20.51
CA LEU A 88 -4.54 -14.97 20.21
C LEU A 88 -4.68 -14.81 18.71
N GLY A 89 -5.78 -14.22 18.25
CA GLY A 89 -6.05 -13.95 16.84
C GLY A 89 -6.51 -12.51 16.60
N ARG A 90 -6.17 -11.99 15.42
CA ARG A 90 -6.70 -10.71 14.92
C ARG A 90 -7.00 -10.81 13.45
N LEU A 91 -8.17 -10.34 13.05
CA LEU A 91 -8.61 -10.24 11.65
C LEU A 91 -8.93 -8.77 11.34
N THR A 92 -8.37 -8.27 10.26
CA THR A 92 -8.67 -6.93 9.72
C THR A 92 -9.12 -7.10 8.27
N VAL A 93 -10.27 -6.54 7.93
CA VAL A 93 -10.80 -6.48 6.56
C VAL A 93 -11.14 -5.03 6.24
N SER A 94 -10.64 -4.52 5.14
CA SER A 94 -10.95 -3.17 4.66
C SER A 94 -11.32 -3.22 3.20
N THR A 95 -12.38 -2.49 2.82
CA THR A 95 -12.76 -2.26 1.42
C THR A 95 -12.87 -0.77 1.17
N ARG A 96 -12.55 -0.35 -0.04
CA ARG A 96 -12.70 1.03 -0.50
C ARG A 96 -13.08 1.04 -1.97
N GLU A 97 -14.18 1.68 -2.27
CA GLU A 97 -14.66 1.93 -3.62
C GLU A 97 -14.75 3.44 -3.87
N MET A 98 -14.52 3.90 -5.07
CA MET A 98 -14.64 5.31 -5.44
C MET A 98 -15.04 5.44 -6.91
N ASP A 99 -16.05 6.27 -7.18
CA ASP A 99 -16.55 6.53 -8.54
C ASP A 99 -15.69 7.54 -9.31
N GLY A 100 -15.03 8.49 -8.60
CA GLY A 100 -14.19 9.52 -9.17
C GLY A 100 -14.89 10.86 -9.39
N TRP A 101 -14.18 11.82 -10.03
CA TRP A 101 -14.67 13.20 -10.22
C TRP A 101 -14.34 13.83 -11.58
N ILE A 102 -13.50 13.17 -12.39
CA ILE A 102 -13.10 13.67 -13.72
C ILE A 102 -13.95 12.96 -14.78
N THR A 103 -14.68 13.71 -15.59
CA THR A 103 -15.43 13.13 -16.72
C THR A 103 -14.50 12.86 -17.88
N ASN A 104 -14.27 11.59 -18.22
CA ASN A 104 -13.59 11.21 -19.45
C ASN A 104 -14.58 11.07 -20.58
N THR A 105 -14.58 12.04 -21.50
CA THR A 105 -15.53 12.12 -22.61
C THR A 105 -15.31 11.05 -23.69
N ARG A 106 -14.07 10.61 -23.86
CA ARG A 106 -13.71 9.55 -24.81
C ARG A 106 -14.13 8.19 -24.28
N MET A 107 -13.80 7.88 -23.03
CA MET A 107 -14.16 6.63 -22.37
C MET A 107 -15.61 6.61 -21.87
N LYS A 108 -16.30 7.76 -21.85
CA LYS A 108 -17.69 7.95 -21.39
C LYS A 108 -17.91 7.46 -19.96
N ARG A 109 -16.99 7.79 -19.06
CA ARG A 109 -17.04 7.42 -17.65
C ARG A 109 -16.46 8.52 -16.77
N VAL A 110 -16.70 8.44 -15.47
CA VAL A 110 -16.04 9.27 -14.46
C VAL A 110 -14.79 8.55 -13.97
N GLU A 111 -13.74 9.29 -13.67
CA GLU A 111 -12.42 8.82 -13.25
C GLU A 111 -11.83 9.72 -12.16
N PRO A 112 -10.80 9.28 -11.40
CA PRO A 112 -10.33 7.91 -11.31
C PRO A 112 -11.32 7.06 -10.49
N GLN A 113 -11.63 5.85 -10.97
CA GLN A 113 -12.34 4.85 -10.18
C GLN A 113 -11.34 4.03 -9.39
N ARG A 114 -11.74 3.55 -8.21
CA ARG A 114 -10.94 2.66 -7.37
C ARG A 114 -11.78 1.56 -6.80
N ASP A 115 -11.19 0.39 -6.72
CA ASP A 115 -11.71 -0.78 -6.00
C ASP A 115 -10.53 -1.39 -5.26
N GLU A 116 -10.60 -1.35 -3.92
CA GLU A 116 -9.51 -1.79 -3.06
C GLU A 116 -10.07 -2.75 -2.01
N THR A 117 -9.47 -3.92 -1.91
CA THR A 117 -9.76 -4.90 -0.86
C THR A 117 -8.48 -5.27 -0.14
N TYR A 118 -8.53 -5.28 1.18
CA TYR A 118 -7.42 -5.63 2.04
C TYR A 118 -7.87 -6.56 3.16
N ILE A 119 -7.16 -7.65 3.35
CA ILE A 119 -7.40 -8.63 4.41
C ILE A 119 -6.08 -8.94 5.12
N ARG A 120 -6.08 -8.87 6.45
CA ARG A 120 -4.95 -9.24 7.29
C ARG A 120 -5.39 -10.17 8.40
N GLY A 121 -4.75 -11.33 8.49
CA GLY A 121 -4.86 -12.27 9.58
C GLY A 121 -3.59 -12.27 10.42
N GLN A 122 -3.73 -12.28 11.75
CA GLN A 122 -2.59 -12.38 12.67
C GLN A 122 -2.88 -13.42 13.74
N LEU A 123 -1.84 -14.16 14.14
CA LEU A 123 -1.83 -15.09 15.26
C LEU A 123 -0.65 -14.77 16.17
N ALA A 124 -0.90 -14.74 17.47
CA ALA A 124 0.15 -14.63 18.48
C ALA A 124 0.07 -15.78 19.47
N TRP A 125 1.20 -16.41 19.79
CA TRP A 125 1.27 -17.50 20.75
C TRP A 125 2.64 -17.57 21.40
N MET A 126 2.70 -18.23 22.57
CA MET A 126 3.95 -18.57 23.23
C MET A 126 4.23 -20.07 23.10
N SER A 127 5.49 -20.42 22.91
CA SER A 127 5.96 -21.80 22.94
C SER A 127 7.27 -21.87 23.73
N GLY A 128 7.22 -22.43 24.94
CA GLY A 128 8.27 -22.27 25.93
C GLY A 128 8.43 -20.81 26.32
N ASP A 129 9.65 -20.29 26.21
CA ASP A 129 9.97 -18.89 26.50
C ASP A 129 9.91 -17.99 25.23
N VAL A 130 9.56 -18.55 24.06
CA VAL A 130 9.52 -17.81 22.79
C VAL A 130 8.12 -17.27 22.54
N ASP A 131 8.04 -15.96 22.30
CA ASP A 131 6.84 -15.27 21.84
C ASP A 131 6.85 -15.19 20.31
N TYR A 132 5.81 -15.73 19.68
CA TYR A 132 5.64 -15.75 18.24
C TYR A 132 4.50 -14.85 17.79
N ASN A 133 4.70 -14.13 16.70
CA ASN A 133 3.66 -13.40 15.99
C ASN A 133 3.75 -13.74 14.50
N LEU A 134 2.68 -14.31 13.95
CA LEU A 134 2.49 -14.58 12.53
C LEU A 134 1.50 -13.58 11.96
N LYS A 135 1.87 -12.93 10.87
CA LYS A 135 1.01 -12.06 10.07
C LYS A 135 0.97 -12.57 8.63
N VAL A 136 -0.22 -12.64 8.08
CA VAL A 136 -0.47 -12.89 6.66
C VAL A 136 -1.44 -11.82 6.16
N GLU A 137 -1.14 -11.19 5.05
CA GLU A 137 -2.01 -10.17 4.46
C GLU A 137 -2.04 -10.29 2.95
N THR A 138 -3.19 -9.99 2.38
CA THR A 138 -3.41 -9.88 0.95
C THR A 138 -4.13 -8.58 0.63
N ALA A 139 -3.84 -8.01 -0.52
CA ALA A 139 -4.46 -6.78 -0.97
C ALA A 139 -4.59 -6.74 -2.49
N ASP A 140 -5.76 -6.31 -2.95
CA ASP A 140 -6.04 -5.96 -4.34
C ASP A 140 -6.29 -4.45 -4.42
N PHE A 141 -5.67 -3.78 -5.40
CA PHE A 141 -5.78 -2.34 -5.63
C PHE A 141 -6.01 -2.08 -7.11
N ASP A 142 -7.24 -2.03 -7.51
CA ASP A 142 -7.62 -1.72 -8.88
C ASP A 142 -7.95 -0.24 -9.02
N SER A 143 -7.45 0.37 -10.08
CA SER A 143 -7.82 1.74 -10.43
C SER A 143 -8.02 1.88 -11.92
N VAL A 144 -8.99 2.71 -12.30
CA VAL A 144 -9.30 3.05 -13.68
C VAL A 144 -9.23 4.55 -13.84
N GLY A 145 -8.39 5.00 -14.76
CA GLY A 145 -8.11 6.43 -14.92
C GLY A 145 -7.06 6.97 -13.94
N TYR A 146 -6.48 8.11 -14.26
CA TYR A 146 -5.53 8.80 -13.40
C TYR A 146 -6.09 10.13 -12.91
N ALA A 147 -5.82 10.46 -11.64
CA ALA A 147 -6.02 11.79 -11.08
C ALA A 147 -4.83 12.70 -11.44
N MET A 148 -4.48 12.79 -12.73
CA MET A 148 -3.42 13.67 -13.20
C MET A 148 -3.99 14.84 -14.01
N GLU A 149 -3.43 16.01 -13.79
CA GLU A 149 -3.79 17.25 -14.41
C GLU A 149 -2.65 17.77 -15.27
N ALA A 150 -2.93 18.03 -16.55
CA ALA A 150 -2.00 18.75 -17.39
C ALA A 150 -2.08 20.24 -17.07
N ILE A 151 -1.14 20.75 -16.29
CA ILE A 151 -1.03 22.17 -15.97
C ILE A 151 -0.38 22.86 -17.16
N ALA A 152 -1.15 23.58 -17.96
CA ALA A 152 -0.75 24.41 -19.09
C ALA A 152 0.37 23.84 -20.00
N PRO A 153 0.14 23.66 -21.29
CA PRO A 153 1.21 23.28 -22.20
C PRO A 153 2.27 24.37 -22.18
N GLN A 154 3.46 24.07 -21.71
CA GLN A 154 4.61 24.92 -21.95
C GLN A 154 4.85 24.97 -23.46
N ASP A 155 5.30 26.11 -23.99
CA ASP A 155 5.46 26.42 -25.41
C ASP A 155 6.22 25.35 -26.26
N GLY A 156 6.83 24.35 -25.65
CA GLY A 156 7.49 23.22 -26.30
C GLY A 156 6.58 22.12 -26.84
N TYR A 157 5.38 21.93 -26.28
CA TYR A 157 4.43 20.92 -26.76
C TYR A 157 3.83 21.28 -28.13
N GLY A 158 3.65 22.56 -28.43
CA GLY A 158 3.19 23.05 -29.72
C GLY A 158 4.18 22.79 -30.88
N LEU A 159 5.45 22.43 -30.59
CA LEU A 159 6.45 22.09 -31.61
C LEU A 159 6.35 20.62 -32.05
N VAL A 160 5.90 19.72 -31.19
CA VAL A 160 5.75 18.29 -31.51
C VAL A 160 4.43 18.05 -32.23
N PHE A 161 3.39 18.77 -31.85
CA PHE A 161 2.03 18.64 -32.37
C PHE A 161 1.62 19.93 -33.08
N ARG A 162 2.01 20.12 -34.34
CA ARG A 162 1.57 21.24 -35.19
C ARG A 162 0.10 21.05 -35.61
N GLY A 163 -0.85 21.33 -34.70
CA GLY A 163 -2.26 21.27 -34.97
C GLY A 163 -3.09 21.70 -33.74
N PRO A 164 -4.40 21.88 -33.87
CA PRO A 164 -5.28 22.22 -32.74
C PRO A 164 -5.54 20.96 -31.89
N ILE A 165 -4.49 20.36 -31.35
CA ILE A 165 -4.61 19.31 -30.37
C ILE A 165 -4.86 20.03 -29.05
N ALA A 166 -6.10 19.96 -28.58
CA ALA A 166 -6.44 20.43 -27.25
C ALA A 166 -5.70 19.54 -26.24
N VAL A 167 -4.63 20.08 -25.65
CA VAL A 167 -4.11 19.50 -24.42
C VAL A 167 -5.19 19.71 -23.38
N GLU A 168 -5.71 18.61 -22.86
CA GLU A 168 -6.79 18.70 -21.89
C GLU A 168 -6.25 19.27 -20.60
N THR A 169 -6.89 20.32 -20.14
CA THR A 169 -6.69 20.83 -18.80
C THR A 169 -7.81 20.31 -17.95
N THR A 170 -7.50 19.87 -16.75
CA THR A 170 -8.51 19.45 -15.77
C THR A 170 -9.16 20.63 -15.04
N GLU A 171 -8.90 21.87 -15.46
CA GLU A 171 -9.55 23.07 -14.90
C GLU A 171 -11.08 22.94 -14.82
N ASN A 172 -11.67 22.07 -15.65
CA ASN A 172 -13.11 21.80 -15.66
C ASN A 172 -13.44 20.35 -15.24
N TRP A 173 -12.52 19.59 -14.71
CA TRP A 173 -12.71 18.17 -14.38
C TRP A 173 -13.23 17.33 -15.57
N VAL A 174 -12.81 17.69 -16.77
CA VAL A 174 -13.18 17.01 -18.02
C VAL A 174 -11.91 16.70 -18.80
N ARG A 175 -11.83 15.47 -19.32
CA ARG A 175 -10.73 15.02 -20.18
C ARG A 175 -11.19 14.07 -21.28
N SER A 176 -10.33 13.78 -22.28
CA SER A 176 -10.59 12.82 -23.37
C SER A 176 -9.42 11.84 -23.59
N SER A 177 -8.58 11.64 -22.58
CA SER A 177 -7.47 10.69 -22.63
C SER A 177 -7.92 9.27 -22.96
N GLY A 178 -7.00 8.47 -23.48
CA GLY A 178 -7.19 7.06 -23.79
C GLY A 178 -7.41 6.18 -22.55
N GLU A 179 -7.45 4.88 -22.76
CA GLU A 179 -7.62 3.90 -21.67
C GLU A 179 -6.41 3.92 -20.74
N THR A 180 -6.70 4.06 -19.46
CA THR A 180 -5.70 3.93 -18.39
C THR A 180 -6.28 3.14 -17.25
N PHE A 181 -5.55 2.14 -16.77
CA PHE A 181 -5.91 1.40 -15.57
C PHE A 181 -4.68 0.76 -14.93
N SER A 182 -4.80 0.38 -13.68
CA SER A 182 -3.78 -0.32 -12.90
C SER A 182 -4.45 -1.40 -12.07
N GLN A 183 -3.98 -2.64 -12.21
CA GLN A 183 -4.39 -3.79 -11.41
C GLN A 183 -3.18 -4.26 -10.62
N ASN A 184 -3.31 -4.32 -9.30
CA ASN A 184 -2.20 -4.64 -8.42
C ASN A 184 -2.65 -5.61 -7.35
N THR A 185 -1.88 -6.67 -7.16
CA THR A 185 -2.06 -7.59 -6.04
C THR A 185 -0.81 -7.60 -5.17
N MET A 186 -0.98 -7.76 -3.88
CA MET A 186 0.11 -7.90 -2.93
C MET A 186 -0.20 -8.97 -1.91
N ASP A 187 0.73 -9.88 -1.72
CA ASP A 187 0.71 -10.87 -0.65
C ASP A 187 1.92 -10.69 0.25
N ASN A 188 1.70 -10.74 1.56
CA ASN A 188 2.75 -10.54 2.54
C ASN A 188 2.63 -11.56 3.68
N PHE A 189 3.76 -12.09 4.08
CA PHE A 189 3.91 -12.99 5.22
C PHE A 189 5.02 -12.48 6.11
N VAL A 190 4.77 -12.38 7.43
CA VAL A 190 5.78 -12.01 8.43
C VAL A 190 5.66 -12.92 9.63
N LEU A 191 6.75 -13.60 9.98
CA LEU A 191 6.88 -14.33 11.22
C LEU A 191 7.94 -13.67 12.11
N THR A 192 7.52 -13.19 13.27
CA THR A 192 8.41 -12.66 14.31
C THR A 192 8.48 -13.65 15.47
N ALA A 193 9.69 -13.92 15.95
CA ALA A 193 9.95 -14.71 17.14
C ALA A 193 10.86 -13.92 18.09
N ASN A 194 10.46 -13.79 19.36
CA ASN A 194 11.22 -13.10 20.40
C ASN A 194 11.57 -14.11 21.50
N TYR A 195 12.84 -14.29 21.74
CA TYR A 195 13.37 -15.15 22.79
C TYR A 195 14.07 -14.30 23.88
N PRO A 196 13.52 -14.23 25.10
CA PRO A 196 14.19 -13.60 26.25
C PRO A 196 15.39 -14.46 26.63
N MET A 197 16.56 -13.84 26.73
CA MET A 197 17.80 -14.54 27.10
C MET A 197 18.09 -14.44 28.59
N ASP A 198 18.74 -15.45 29.12
CA ASP A 198 19.30 -15.43 30.47
C ASP A 198 20.28 -14.22 30.58
N GLY A 199 20.02 -13.32 31.52
CA GLY A 199 20.79 -12.08 31.67
C GLY A 199 20.11 -10.80 31.17
N GLY A 200 18.86 -10.91 30.66
CA GLY A 200 17.96 -9.77 30.43
C GLY A 200 17.96 -9.21 29.01
N GLY A 201 18.67 -9.81 28.05
CA GLY A 201 18.58 -9.44 26.62
C GLY A 201 17.46 -10.16 25.89
N THR A 202 17.14 -9.70 24.68
CA THR A 202 16.16 -10.35 23.81
C THR A 202 16.77 -10.62 22.43
N LEU A 203 16.64 -11.88 21.97
CA LEU A 203 16.95 -12.25 20.60
C LEU A 203 15.65 -12.23 19.78
N THR A 204 15.60 -11.40 18.74
CA THR A 204 14.47 -11.28 17.83
C THR A 204 14.85 -11.84 16.46
N SER A 205 14.00 -12.69 15.89
CA SER A 205 14.09 -13.17 14.52
C SER A 205 12.86 -12.70 13.76
N ILE A 206 13.04 -12.08 12.59
CA ILE A 206 11.97 -11.65 11.71
C ILE A 206 12.22 -12.27 10.34
N THR A 207 11.30 -13.15 9.92
CA THR A 207 11.28 -13.74 8.58
C THR A 207 10.12 -13.13 7.81
N GLY A 208 10.38 -12.61 6.63
CA GLY A 208 9.34 -12.01 5.80
C GLY A 208 9.41 -12.44 4.35
N HIS A 209 8.25 -12.49 3.71
CA HIS A 209 8.07 -12.69 2.29
C HIS A 209 7.06 -11.68 1.77
N VAL A 210 7.38 -11.02 0.67
CA VAL A 210 6.49 -10.07 -0.02
C VAL A 210 6.46 -10.43 -1.49
N GLU A 211 5.27 -10.63 -2.02
CA GLU A 211 4.99 -10.80 -3.45
C GLU A 211 4.11 -9.64 -3.91
N TYR A 212 4.39 -9.12 -5.10
CA TYR A 212 3.64 -8.02 -5.71
C TYR A 212 3.60 -8.19 -7.21
N ASP A 213 2.40 -8.22 -7.75
CA ASP A 213 2.13 -8.24 -9.18
C ASP A 213 1.39 -6.97 -9.58
N SER A 214 1.84 -6.33 -10.66
CA SER A 214 1.22 -5.14 -11.22
C SER A 214 1.07 -5.27 -12.73
N TYR A 215 -0.09 -4.89 -13.22
CA TYR A 215 -0.35 -4.69 -14.63
C TYR A 215 -0.98 -3.31 -14.84
N GLU A 216 -0.32 -2.47 -15.62
CA GLU A 216 -0.76 -1.10 -15.88
C GLU A 216 -0.88 -0.85 -17.37
N VAL A 217 -1.93 -0.15 -17.76
CA VAL A 217 -2.12 0.41 -19.09
C VAL A 217 -2.09 1.92 -18.97
N LEU A 218 -1.20 2.55 -19.74
CA LEU A 218 -0.90 3.98 -19.65
C LEU A 218 -1.23 4.67 -20.98
N ASP A 219 -1.92 5.78 -20.90
CA ASP A 219 -1.90 6.80 -21.92
C ASP A 219 -0.78 7.79 -21.57
N VAL A 220 0.30 7.79 -22.37
CA VAL A 220 1.54 8.53 -22.04
C VAL A 220 1.52 9.95 -22.59
N ASP A 221 0.67 10.23 -23.57
CA ASP A 221 0.60 11.56 -24.19
C ASP A 221 -0.52 12.44 -23.62
N TYR A 222 -1.46 11.84 -22.86
CA TYR A 222 -2.59 12.52 -22.20
C TYR A 222 -3.45 13.36 -23.14
N VAL A 223 -3.51 12.99 -24.43
CA VAL A 223 -4.34 13.68 -25.41
C VAL A 223 -5.43 12.77 -25.95
N GLY A 224 -6.51 13.36 -26.49
CA GLY A 224 -7.65 12.62 -27.03
C GLY A 224 -7.39 11.88 -28.36
N LEU A 225 -6.16 11.85 -28.83
CA LEU A 225 -5.73 11.15 -30.06
C LEU A 225 -4.98 9.88 -29.73
N GLU A 226 -5.13 8.83 -30.54
CA GLU A 226 -4.42 7.56 -30.39
C GLU A 226 -2.98 7.66 -30.92
N ILE A 227 -2.11 8.40 -30.25
CA ILE A 227 -0.71 8.56 -30.68
C ILE A 227 0.20 7.62 -29.88
N LEU A 228 0.08 7.61 -28.55
CA LEU A 228 0.85 6.76 -27.63
C LEU A 228 -0.07 6.05 -26.62
N ASP A 229 -1.28 5.74 -27.02
CA ASP A 229 -2.23 4.97 -26.23
C ASP A 229 -1.75 3.53 -26.00
N GLY A 230 -2.15 2.95 -24.85
CA GLY A 230 -1.99 1.52 -24.61
C GLY A 230 -0.55 1.06 -24.33
N THR A 231 0.29 1.94 -23.80
CA THR A 231 1.57 1.49 -23.26
C THR A 231 1.32 0.60 -22.05
N ASN A 232 1.75 -0.66 -22.15
CA ASN A 232 1.55 -1.66 -21.12
C ASN A 232 2.81 -1.81 -20.27
N GLN A 233 2.65 -1.86 -18.96
CA GLN A 233 3.70 -2.17 -18.03
C GLN A 233 3.27 -3.34 -17.15
N THR A 234 4.14 -4.34 -16.99
CA THR A 234 3.97 -5.43 -16.03
C THR A 234 5.15 -5.43 -15.09
N GLU A 235 4.89 -5.46 -13.81
CA GLU A 235 5.92 -5.61 -12.78
C GLU A 235 5.57 -6.81 -11.90
N LYS A 236 6.58 -7.66 -11.65
CA LYS A 236 6.53 -8.76 -10.69
C LYS A 236 7.66 -8.61 -9.71
N TYR A 237 7.34 -8.68 -8.45
CA TYR A 237 8.30 -8.53 -7.39
C TYR A 237 8.11 -9.63 -6.35
N ASP A 238 9.19 -10.32 -6.03
CA ASP A 238 9.25 -11.34 -4.99
C ASP A 238 10.48 -11.06 -4.10
N GLN A 239 10.28 -11.03 -2.79
CA GLN A 239 11.34 -10.79 -1.83
C GLN A 239 11.19 -11.68 -0.60
N TRP A 240 12.24 -12.43 -0.28
CA TRP A 240 12.46 -13.00 1.04
C TRP A 240 13.42 -12.15 1.84
N SER A 241 13.16 -12.01 3.13
CA SER A 241 14.01 -11.28 4.07
C SER A 241 14.12 -12.02 5.38
N GLN A 242 15.30 -11.92 6.01
CA GLN A 242 15.57 -12.46 7.34
C GLN A 242 16.37 -11.43 8.13
N GLU A 243 15.86 -11.07 9.31
CA GLU A 243 16.59 -10.26 10.29
C GLU A 243 16.78 -11.07 11.58
N ILE A 244 17.96 -11.00 12.15
CA ILE A 244 18.26 -11.50 13.50
C ILE A 244 18.88 -10.33 14.27
N ARG A 245 18.25 -9.98 15.39
CA ARG A 245 18.68 -8.84 16.23
C ARG A 245 18.77 -9.26 17.68
N TYR A 246 19.86 -8.87 18.31
CA TYR A 246 20.02 -8.93 19.76
C TYR A 246 19.86 -7.55 20.36
N THR A 247 18.97 -7.43 21.33
CA THR A 247 18.80 -6.23 22.16
C THR A 247 19.33 -6.51 23.54
N SER A 248 20.35 -5.78 23.97
CA SER A 248 20.92 -5.90 25.34
C SER A 248 19.94 -5.39 26.41
N PRO A 249 20.13 -5.81 27.65
CA PRO A 249 19.40 -5.28 28.80
C PRO A 249 19.51 -3.79 28.95
#